data_f9a418e015981f600b5b858cb1a05459
#
_entry.id   f9a418e015981f600b5b858cb1a05459
#
_cell.length_a   1.000
_cell.length_b   1.000
_cell.length_c   1.000
_cell.angle_alpha   90.00
_cell.angle_beta   90.00
_cell.angle_gamma   90.00
#
_symmetry.space_group_name_H-M   'P 1'
#
loop_
_entity.id
_entity.type
_entity.pdbx_description
1 polymer ?
#
loop_
_entity_poly.entity_id
_entity_poly.type
_entity_poly.pdbx_seq_one_letter_code
_entity_poly.pdbx_strand_id
1 'polypeptide(L)'
;ADKKDSDVLLFLDGYDTFLTDSLEEISYRFTGYSERIIFSSERFCWPDERLSTELRKRNENQKTPYQYLNSGMYMGRIGDLKKLFASPISNDADDQLYVQLQYLTGEHSMELDVEGYTFITHEPQAVKYKGQLYNPLTNCFSCAYHGNGGESAKTKLASLYNDFYGLTYIPTKRYEILSDDILLIDFMSEDMCR
;
A
#
# COMPACT_ATOMS: atom_id res chain seq x y z
N ALA A 1 -25.09 1.77 -3.20
CA ALA A 1 -25.11 1.62 -4.66
C ALA A 1 -24.24 0.41 -5.03
N ASP A 2 -24.70 -0.41 -5.98
CA ASP A 2 -23.91 -1.54 -6.47
C ASP A 2 -22.65 -1.03 -7.17
N LYS A 3 -21.50 -1.55 -6.77
CA LYS A 3 -20.21 -1.19 -7.36
C LYS A 3 -20.05 -1.87 -8.72
N LYS A 4 -19.55 -1.13 -9.71
CA LYS A 4 -19.31 -1.62 -11.06
C LYS A 4 -17.87 -2.16 -11.19
N ASP A 5 -17.67 -3.08 -12.12
CA ASP A 5 -16.32 -3.61 -12.41
C ASP A 5 -15.35 -2.53 -12.93
N SER A 6 -15.88 -1.43 -13.47
CA SER A 6 -15.09 -0.26 -13.89
C SER A 6 -14.70 0.68 -12.76
N ASP A 7 -15.33 0.58 -11.60
CA ASP A 7 -15.03 1.45 -10.46
C ASP A 7 -13.64 1.10 -9.91
N VAL A 8 -12.96 2.09 -9.35
CA VAL A 8 -11.65 1.92 -8.74
C VAL A 8 -11.82 1.68 -7.25
N LEU A 9 -11.11 0.68 -6.74
CA LEU A 9 -10.99 0.39 -5.32
C LEU A 9 -9.59 0.78 -4.86
N LEU A 10 -9.50 1.50 -3.76
CA LEU A 10 -8.28 1.75 -3.01
C LEU A 10 -8.34 0.90 -1.74
N PHE A 11 -7.32 0.09 -1.52
CA PHE A 11 -7.11 -0.66 -0.28
C PHE A 11 -5.96 -0.04 0.51
N LEU A 12 -6.15 0.08 1.80
CA LEU A 12 -5.14 0.54 2.76
C LEU A 12 -5.19 -0.38 3.98
N ASP A 13 -4.03 -0.80 4.47
CA ASP A 13 -3.94 -1.51 5.74
C ASP A 13 -4.46 -0.63 6.87
N GLY A 14 -5.35 -1.19 7.69
CA GLY A 14 -6.12 -0.41 8.68
C GLY A 14 -5.31 0.10 9.87
N TYR A 15 -4.09 -0.40 10.09
CA TYR A 15 -3.33 -0.13 11.33
C TYR A 15 -2.20 0.86 11.20
N ASP A 16 -1.55 0.87 10.06
CA ASP A 16 -0.29 1.59 9.90
C ASP A 16 -0.18 2.31 8.57
N THR A 17 -1.32 2.69 8.01
CA THR A 17 -1.38 3.55 6.83
C THR A 17 -2.11 4.87 7.14
N PHE A 18 -1.79 5.91 6.38
CA PHE A 18 -2.57 7.13 6.34
C PHE A 18 -2.43 7.84 5.00
N LEU A 19 -3.47 8.61 4.65
CA LEU A 19 -3.49 9.43 3.44
C LEU A 19 -2.84 10.80 3.73
N THR A 20 -2.20 11.37 2.75
CA THR A 20 -1.59 12.72 2.81
C THR A 20 -2.11 13.63 1.72
N ASP A 21 -2.97 13.10 0.86
CA ASP A 21 -3.61 13.83 -0.23
C ASP A 21 -5.08 13.38 -0.40
N SER A 22 -5.82 14.06 -1.24
CA SER A 22 -7.23 13.79 -1.49
C SER A 22 -7.46 12.51 -2.31
N LEU A 23 -8.65 11.94 -2.19
CA LEU A 23 -9.05 10.79 -3.01
C LEU A 23 -9.13 11.14 -4.49
N GLU A 24 -9.45 12.40 -4.81
CA GLU A 24 -9.47 12.91 -6.19
C GLU A 24 -8.05 12.89 -6.79
N GLU A 25 -7.04 13.34 -6.03
CA GLU A 25 -5.64 13.30 -6.48
C GLU A 25 -5.17 11.86 -6.66
N ILE A 26 -5.47 10.96 -5.72
CA ILE A 26 -5.13 9.53 -5.82
C ILE A 26 -5.79 8.91 -7.06
N SER A 27 -7.06 9.20 -7.27
CA SER A 27 -7.79 8.72 -8.45
C SER A 27 -7.22 9.27 -9.76
N TYR A 28 -6.81 10.53 -9.78
CA TYR A 28 -6.14 11.14 -10.92
C TYR A 28 -4.80 10.44 -11.21
N ARG A 29 -3.97 10.20 -10.20
CA ARG A 29 -2.68 9.49 -10.36
C ARG A 29 -2.86 8.09 -10.89
N PHE A 30 -3.93 7.39 -10.48
CA PHE A 30 -4.24 6.07 -11.03
C PHE A 30 -4.35 6.07 -12.56
N THR A 31 -4.81 7.16 -13.16
CA THR A 31 -4.90 7.27 -14.63
C THR A 31 -3.55 7.33 -15.33
N GLY A 32 -2.48 7.65 -14.60
CA GLY A 32 -1.11 7.74 -15.13
C GLY A 32 -0.36 6.41 -15.19
N TYR A 33 -0.87 5.36 -14.52
CA TYR A 33 -0.27 4.04 -14.58
C TYR A 33 -0.68 3.28 -15.84
N SER A 34 0.23 2.45 -16.35
CA SER A 34 -0.02 1.64 -17.54
C SER A 34 -0.86 0.39 -17.26
N GLU A 35 -0.75 -0.12 -16.06
CA GLU A 35 -1.40 -1.36 -15.63
C GLU A 35 -2.71 -1.07 -14.87
N ARG A 36 -3.50 -2.13 -14.64
CA ARG A 36 -4.85 -2.01 -14.07
C ARG A 36 -4.93 -2.20 -12.57
N ILE A 37 -3.87 -2.76 -11.98
CA ILE A 37 -3.73 -2.96 -10.55
C ILE A 37 -2.35 -2.44 -10.15
N ILE A 38 -2.31 -1.51 -9.21
CA ILE A 38 -1.08 -0.89 -8.72
C ILE A 38 -0.89 -1.29 -7.27
N PHE A 39 0.25 -1.88 -6.97
CA PHE A 39 0.65 -2.18 -5.59
C PHE A 39 1.73 -1.23 -5.10
N SER A 40 1.72 -0.95 -3.81
CA SER A 40 2.87 -0.33 -3.16
C SER A 40 4.10 -1.24 -3.27
N SER A 41 5.27 -0.65 -3.15
CA SER A 41 6.52 -1.38 -3.23
C SER A 41 7.41 -1.10 -2.03
N GLU A 42 8.27 -2.06 -1.69
CA GLU A 42 9.18 -1.98 -0.57
C GLU A 42 10.59 -2.44 -0.90
N ARG A 43 11.52 -2.19 0.05
CA ARG A 43 12.97 -2.44 -0.14
C ARG A 43 13.38 -3.87 0.19
N PHE A 44 12.56 -4.61 0.90
CA PHE A 44 12.86 -5.94 1.42
C PHE A 44 11.88 -6.96 0.86
N CYS A 45 12.39 -8.15 0.55
CA CYS A 45 11.56 -9.27 0.13
C CYS A 45 10.98 -9.96 1.37
N TRP A 46 9.73 -9.75 1.64
CA TRP A 46 8.97 -10.37 2.72
C TRP A 46 7.65 -10.92 2.16
N PRO A 47 7.07 -12.03 2.64
CA PRO A 47 7.55 -12.89 3.73
C PRO A 47 8.54 -13.97 3.29
N ASP A 48 8.71 -14.23 1.99
CA ASP A 48 9.57 -15.28 1.48
C ASP A 48 10.78 -14.73 0.72
N GLU A 49 11.92 -14.63 1.40
CA GLU A 49 13.17 -14.14 0.80
C GLU A 49 13.66 -14.97 -0.40
N ARG A 50 13.19 -16.20 -0.56
CA ARG A 50 13.56 -17.07 -1.69
C ARG A 50 13.06 -16.50 -3.02
N LEU A 51 11.99 -15.69 -3.01
CA LEU A 51 11.45 -15.02 -4.20
C LEU A 51 12.26 -13.79 -4.63
N SER A 52 13.25 -13.39 -3.83
CA SER A 52 13.99 -12.14 -4.04
C SER A 52 14.64 -12.04 -5.43
N THR A 53 15.20 -13.14 -5.93
CA THR A 53 15.87 -13.16 -7.25
C THR A 53 14.87 -12.97 -8.39
N GLU A 54 13.75 -13.67 -8.35
CA GLU A 54 12.71 -13.63 -9.37
C GLU A 54 12.00 -12.26 -9.40
N LEU A 55 11.68 -11.73 -8.22
CA LEU A 55 11.05 -10.40 -8.10
C LEU A 55 11.98 -9.30 -8.61
N ARG A 56 13.27 -9.32 -8.24
CA ARG A 56 14.27 -8.37 -8.78
C ARG A 56 14.41 -8.49 -10.29
N LYS A 57 14.47 -9.69 -10.82
CA LYS A 57 14.57 -9.92 -12.27
C LYS A 57 13.37 -9.34 -13.01
N ARG A 58 12.16 -9.50 -12.44
CA ARG A 58 10.95 -8.92 -13.02
C ARG A 58 11.00 -7.39 -13.02
N ASN A 59 11.65 -6.78 -12.03
CA ASN A 59 11.79 -5.35 -11.86
C ASN A 59 13.19 -4.81 -12.24
N GLU A 60 13.98 -5.55 -13.02
CA GLU A 60 15.40 -5.23 -13.32
C GLU A 60 15.63 -3.87 -13.98
N ASN A 61 14.63 -3.36 -14.69
CA ASN A 61 14.68 -2.04 -15.32
C ASN A 61 14.37 -0.88 -14.36
N GLN A 62 13.93 -1.17 -13.13
CA GLN A 62 13.62 -0.16 -12.14
C GLN A 62 14.89 0.33 -11.44
N LYS A 63 15.03 1.65 -11.32
CA LYS A 63 16.24 2.30 -10.77
C LYS A 63 16.15 2.61 -9.28
N THR A 64 15.00 2.35 -8.67
CA THR A 64 14.76 2.64 -7.27
C THR A 64 15.07 1.43 -6.39
N PRO A 65 15.27 1.59 -5.07
CA PRO A 65 15.48 0.46 -4.17
C PRO A 65 14.19 -0.33 -3.87
N TYR A 66 13.03 0.18 -4.28
CA TYR A 66 11.72 -0.41 -4.01
C TYR A 66 11.35 -1.45 -5.07
N GLN A 67 11.87 -2.66 -4.92
CA GLN A 67 11.80 -3.70 -5.95
C GLN A 67 10.85 -4.83 -5.61
N TYR A 68 10.24 -4.80 -4.42
CA TYR A 68 9.39 -5.88 -3.93
C TYR A 68 7.98 -5.39 -3.69
N LEU A 69 7.01 -6.21 -4.06
CA LEU A 69 5.60 -5.93 -3.86
C LEU A 69 5.29 -5.93 -2.36
N ASN A 70 4.55 -4.91 -1.91
CA ASN A 70 3.94 -4.83 -0.59
C ASN A 70 2.41 -4.78 -0.72
N SER A 71 1.69 -5.61 0.04
CA SER A 71 0.23 -5.75 -0.04
C SER A 71 -0.55 -4.72 0.79
N GLY A 72 0.11 -3.96 1.65
CA GLY A 72 -0.56 -3.06 2.59
C GLY A 72 -1.21 -1.82 1.95
N MET A 73 -0.86 -1.50 0.71
CA MET A 73 -1.55 -0.47 -0.07
C MET A 73 -1.61 -0.88 -1.54
N TYR A 74 -2.80 -0.87 -2.10
CA TYR A 74 -2.99 -1.08 -3.53
C TYR A 74 -4.27 -0.43 -4.03
N MET A 75 -4.35 -0.26 -5.34
CA MET A 75 -5.55 0.19 -6.00
C MET A 75 -5.72 -0.49 -7.36
N GLY A 76 -6.96 -0.61 -7.79
CA GLY A 76 -7.26 -1.24 -9.07
C GLY A 76 -8.73 -1.18 -9.43
N ARG A 77 -9.05 -1.52 -10.67
CA ARG A 77 -10.44 -1.67 -11.05
C ARG A 77 -11.05 -2.90 -10.39
N ILE A 78 -12.26 -2.77 -9.88
CA ILE A 78 -12.96 -3.85 -9.15
C ILE A 78 -13.00 -5.14 -9.96
N GLY A 79 -13.26 -5.07 -11.27
CA GLY A 79 -13.29 -6.26 -12.12
C GLY A 79 -11.94 -6.98 -12.26
N ASP A 80 -10.83 -6.26 -12.20
CA ASP A 80 -9.49 -6.86 -12.28
C ASP A 80 -9.04 -7.39 -10.90
N LEU A 81 -9.38 -6.69 -9.82
CA LEU A 81 -9.16 -7.18 -8.46
C LEU A 81 -9.98 -8.45 -8.16
N LYS A 82 -11.23 -8.54 -8.61
CA LYS A 82 -12.03 -9.77 -8.52
C LYS A 82 -11.37 -10.96 -9.21
N LYS A 83 -10.70 -10.74 -10.34
CA LYS A 83 -9.96 -11.81 -11.03
C LYS A 83 -8.72 -12.21 -10.25
N LEU A 84 -7.95 -11.23 -9.76
CA LEU A 84 -6.75 -11.47 -8.96
C LEU A 84 -7.08 -12.31 -7.70
N PHE A 85 -8.17 -11.98 -7.01
CA PHE A 85 -8.59 -12.65 -5.78
C PHE A 85 -9.69 -13.71 -6.00
N ALA A 86 -9.85 -14.22 -7.23
CA ALA A 86 -10.88 -15.23 -7.53
C ALA A 86 -10.59 -16.59 -6.89
N SER A 87 -9.33 -16.94 -6.70
CA SER A 87 -8.95 -18.19 -6.03
C SER A 87 -9.12 -18.05 -4.51
N PRO A 88 -9.70 -19.06 -3.85
CA PRO A 88 -9.79 -19.05 -2.38
C PRO A 88 -8.40 -18.97 -1.75
N ILE A 89 -8.22 -18.03 -0.86
CA ILE A 89 -7.02 -17.89 -0.02
C ILE A 89 -7.36 -18.51 1.34
N SER A 90 -6.49 -19.42 1.84
CA SER A 90 -6.66 -19.97 3.19
C SER A 90 -6.56 -18.83 4.22
N ASN A 91 -7.33 -18.94 5.30
CA ASN A 91 -7.25 -17.97 6.40
C ASN A 91 -5.85 -17.90 7.06
N ASP A 92 -5.06 -18.96 6.90
CA ASP A 92 -3.69 -19.05 7.43
C ASP A 92 -2.63 -18.63 6.40
N ALA A 93 -3.04 -18.24 5.20
CA ALA A 93 -2.10 -17.82 4.16
C ALA A 93 -1.72 -16.35 4.34
N ASP A 94 -0.45 -16.07 4.09
CA ASP A 94 0.05 -14.70 4.01
C ASP A 94 -0.43 -14.06 2.69
N ASP A 95 -1.15 -12.95 2.80
CA ASP A 95 -1.74 -12.24 1.66
C ASP A 95 -0.68 -11.60 0.77
N GLN A 96 0.41 -11.09 1.35
CA GLN A 96 1.52 -10.53 0.58
C GLN A 96 2.23 -11.60 -0.25
N LEU A 97 2.46 -12.79 0.33
CA LEU A 97 3.00 -13.92 -0.42
C LEU A 97 2.09 -14.30 -1.58
N TYR A 98 0.78 -14.37 -1.35
CA TYR A 98 -0.18 -14.67 -2.39
C TYR A 98 -0.06 -13.71 -3.58
N VAL A 99 -0.12 -12.39 -3.33
CA VAL A 99 -0.06 -11.40 -4.42
C VAL A 99 1.31 -11.34 -5.08
N GLN A 100 2.42 -11.60 -4.34
CA GLN A 100 3.75 -11.73 -4.94
C GLN A 100 3.84 -12.90 -5.92
N LEU A 101 3.26 -14.04 -5.56
CA LEU A 101 3.20 -15.20 -6.46
C LEU A 101 2.35 -14.89 -7.70
N GLN A 102 1.18 -14.24 -7.54
CA GLN A 102 0.37 -13.80 -8.68
C GLN A 102 1.11 -12.78 -9.57
N TYR A 103 1.86 -11.86 -8.96
CA TYR A 103 2.69 -10.91 -9.70
C TYR A 103 3.74 -11.63 -10.55
N LEU A 104 4.38 -12.67 -10.03
CA LEU A 104 5.38 -13.45 -10.75
C LEU A 104 4.82 -14.26 -11.91
N THR A 105 3.55 -14.71 -11.87
CA THR A 105 2.94 -15.43 -13.01
C THR A 105 2.82 -14.55 -14.25
N GLY A 106 2.62 -13.24 -14.09
CA GLY A 106 2.36 -12.33 -15.19
C GLY A 106 0.96 -12.45 -15.82
N GLU A 107 0.06 -13.21 -15.20
CA GLU A 107 -1.31 -13.42 -15.72
C GLU A 107 -2.22 -12.22 -15.48
N HIS A 108 -1.91 -11.40 -14.48
CA HIS A 108 -2.65 -10.20 -14.13
C HIS A 108 -1.88 -8.94 -14.53
N SER A 109 -2.63 -7.91 -14.96
CA SER A 109 -2.09 -6.59 -15.28
C SER A 109 -1.76 -5.85 -13.98
N MET A 110 -0.54 -6.05 -13.47
CA MET A 110 -0.06 -5.54 -12.18
C MET A 110 1.23 -4.74 -12.35
N GLU A 111 1.30 -3.59 -11.69
CA GLU A 111 2.48 -2.72 -11.64
C GLU A 111 2.83 -2.41 -10.19
N LEU A 112 4.12 -2.21 -9.91
CA LEU A 112 4.60 -1.71 -8.63
C LEU A 112 4.84 -0.21 -8.71
N ASP A 113 4.37 0.54 -7.73
CA ASP A 113 4.68 1.96 -7.57
C ASP A 113 6.10 2.14 -7.01
N VAL A 114 7.09 1.82 -7.83
CA VAL A 114 8.52 1.82 -7.44
C VAL A 114 9.10 3.22 -7.24
N GLU A 115 8.47 4.24 -7.80
CA GLU A 115 8.87 5.63 -7.61
C GLU A 115 8.24 6.24 -6.35
N GLY A 116 7.24 5.58 -5.78
CA GLY A 116 6.44 6.14 -4.68
C GLY A 116 5.57 7.31 -5.16
N TYR A 117 5.06 7.23 -6.38
CA TYR A 117 4.24 8.28 -6.98
C TYR A 117 2.89 8.43 -6.26
N THR A 118 2.32 7.32 -5.79
CA THR A 118 1.07 7.30 -5.01
C THR A 118 1.31 6.80 -3.59
N PHE A 119 2.14 5.77 -3.42
CA PHE A 119 2.32 5.03 -2.18
C PHE A 119 3.78 5.01 -1.72
N ILE A 120 4.07 5.38 -0.49
CA ILE A 120 5.37 5.14 0.16
C ILE A 120 5.22 4.08 1.24
N THR A 121 6.02 3.03 1.17
CA THR A 121 6.12 1.99 2.18
C THR A 121 7.42 2.14 2.95
N HIS A 122 7.33 2.27 4.24
CA HIS A 122 8.42 2.40 5.22
C HIS A 122 9.71 3.05 4.68
N GLU A 123 9.65 4.34 4.40
CA GLU A 123 10.84 5.12 4.02
C GLU A 123 11.27 6.03 5.19
N PRO A 124 12.40 5.73 5.86
CA PRO A 124 12.87 6.52 7.00
C PRO A 124 13.16 7.99 6.66
N GLN A 125 13.52 8.26 5.41
CA GLN A 125 13.84 9.61 4.94
C GLN A 125 12.63 10.39 4.45
N ALA A 126 11.45 9.77 4.33
CA ALA A 126 10.22 10.46 3.95
C ALA A 126 9.91 11.60 4.92
N VAL A 127 9.49 12.73 4.42
CA VAL A 127 9.20 13.94 5.21
C VAL A 127 7.97 14.68 4.68
N LYS A 128 7.33 15.48 5.53
CA LYS A 128 6.41 16.51 5.07
C LYS A 128 7.21 17.67 4.51
N TYR A 129 7.07 17.94 3.23
CA TYR A 129 7.72 19.07 2.55
C TYR A 129 6.68 19.87 1.78
N LYS A 130 6.57 21.17 2.08
CA LYS A 130 5.56 22.07 1.50
C LYS A 130 4.11 21.55 1.60
N GLY A 131 3.81 20.87 2.69
CA GLY A 131 2.48 20.33 2.94
C GLY A 131 2.21 18.94 2.35
N GLN A 132 3.12 18.39 1.55
CA GLN A 132 2.99 17.09 0.89
C GLN A 132 3.98 16.07 1.45
N LEU A 133 3.68 14.79 1.30
CA LEU A 133 4.58 13.69 1.63
C LEU A 133 5.65 13.56 0.55
N TYR A 134 6.90 13.75 0.92
CA TYR A 134 8.03 13.74 -0.02
C TYR A 134 8.98 12.60 0.27
N ASN A 135 9.34 11.84 -0.77
CA ASN A 135 10.37 10.82 -0.74
C ASN A 135 11.67 11.36 -1.39
N PRO A 136 12.72 11.65 -0.61
CA PRO A 136 13.96 12.18 -1.15
C PRO A 136 14.74 11.17 -1.99
N LEU A 137 14.52 9.84 -1.83
CA LEU A 137 15.22 8.83 -2.61
C LEU A 137 14.77 8.78 -4.07
N THR A 138 13.48 9.01 -4.31
CA THR A 138 12.91 8.99 -5.66
C THR A 138 12.59 10.38 -6.18
N ASN A 139 12.73 11.41 -5.32
CA ASN A 139 12.35 12.79 -5.61
C ASN A 139 10.85 12.92 -5.97
N CYS A 140 10.00 12.08 -5.39
CA CYS A 140 8.56 12.05 -5.62
C CYS A 140 7.76 12.57 -4.44
N PHE A 141 6.60 13.14 -4.73
CA PHE A 141 5.55 13.43 -3.77
C PHE A 141 4.50 12.33 -3.83
N SER A 142 4.10 11.82 -2.68
CA SER A 142 3.19 10.68 -2.57
C SER A 142 1.91 11.05 -1.83
N CYS A 143 0.87 10.24 -2.01
CA CYS A 143 -0.46 10.48 -1.44
C CYS A 143 -0.75 9.65 -0.20
N ALA A 144 0.00 8.58 0.04
CA ALA A 144 -0.21 7.70 1.18
C ALA A 144 1.12 7.15 1.72
N TYR A 145 1.14 6.91 3.03
CA TYR A 145 2.27 6.31 3.74
C TYR A 145 1.85 5.04 4.45
N HIS A 146 2.67 4.00 4.34
CA HIS A 146 2.55 2.75 5.07
C HIS A 146 3.77 2.53 5.96
N GLY A 147 3.56 2.49 7.26
CA GLY A 147 4.61 2.31 8.27
C GLY A 147 4.81 0.85 8.66
N ASN A 148 4.81 -0.08 7.68
CA ASN A 148 4.99 -1.51 7.92
C ASN A 148 6.37 -1.81 8.53
N GLY A 149 6.44 -2.82 9.37
CA GLY A 149 7.67 -3.30 9.99
C GLY A 149 7.76 -3.03 11.48
N GLY A 150 9.00 -3.05 12.01
CA GLY A 150 9.29 -2.98 13.43
C GLY A 150 9.17 -1.57 14.04
N GLU A 151 9.71 -1.42 15.24
CA GLU A 151 9.57 -0.21 16.06
C GLU A 151 10.01 1.09 15.36
N SER A 152 11.09 1.04 14.56
CA SER A 152 11.55 2.23 13.82
C SER A 152 10.52 2.70 12.78
N ALA A 153 9.82 1.77 12.13
CA ALA A 153 8.75 2.08 11.18
C ALA A 153 7.56 2.72 11.88
N LYS A 154 7.14 2.17 13.01
CA LYS A 154 6.05 2.70 13.84
C LYS A 154 6.38 4.10 14.38
N THR A 155 7.62 4.32 14.82
CA THR A 155 8.10 5.65 15.25
C THR A 155 8.04 6.66 14.10
N LYS A 156 8.47 6.27 12.91
CA LYS A 156 8.42 7.13 11.73
C LYS A 156 6.98 7.44 11.31
N LEU A 157 6.11 6.42 11.30
CA LEU A 157 4.69 6.59 11.04
C LEU A 157 4.07 7.62 12.00
N ALA A 158 4.30 7.46 13.32
CA ALA A 158 3.78 8.36 14.33
C ALA A 158 4.26 9.80 14.14
N SER A 159 5.54 9.98 13.81
CA SER A 159 6.12 11.31 13.53
C SER A 159 5.46 11.97 12.33
N LEU A 160 5.37 11.26 11.20
CA LEU A 160 4.73 11.79 9.99
C LEU A 160 3.25 12.08 10.21
N TYR A 161 2.53 11.18 10.88
CA TYR A 161 1.11 11.37 11.19
C TYR A 161 0.90 12.65 12.03
N ASN A 162 1.75 12.87 13.04
CA ASN A 162 1.72 14.10 13.83
C ASN A 162 2.02 15.35 12.97
N ASP A 163 3.02 15.27 12.08
CA ASP A 163 3.37 16.36 11.18
C ASP A 163 2.23 16.76 10.24
N PHE A 164 1.45 15.77 9.75
CA PHE A 164 0.35 16.01 8.83
C PHE A 164 -0.93 16.47 9.53
N TYR A 165 -1.30 15.84 10.63
CA TYR A 165 -2.60 16.04 11.26
C TYR A 165 -2.56 16.80 12.59
N GLY A 166 -1.36 17.02 13.16
CA GLY A 166 -1.23 17.64 14.49
C GLY A 166 -1.78 16.77 15.62
N LEU A 167 -1.92 15.45 15.38
CA LEU A 167 -2.51 14.48 16.30
C LEU A 167 -1.46 13.46 16.71
N THR A 168 -1.54 13.00 17.96
CA THR A 168 -0.72 11.88 18.41
C THR A 168 -1.28 10.60 17.80
N TYR A 169 -0.47 9.89 17.01
CA TYR A 169 -0.80 8.57 16.52
C TYR A 169 -0.89 7.58 17.69
N ILE A 170 -2.04 6.98 17.88
CA ILE A 170 -2.27 5.92 18.88
C ILE A 170 -2.56 4.65 18.09
N PRO A 171 -1.64 3.66 18.09
CA PRO A 171 -1.77 2.46 17.28
C PRO A 171 -2.88 1.49 17.73
N THR A 172 -3.63 1.83 18.75
CA THR A 172 -4.71 1.00 19.27
C THR A 172 -5.91 1.84 19.67
N LYS A 173 -7.02 1.58 19.06
CA LYS A 173 -8.42 1.75 19.43
C LYS A 173 -9.23 2.56 18.42
N ARG A 174 -10.25 1.86 17.85
CA ARG A 174 -11.48 2.34 17.21
C ARG A 174 -11.42 3.75 16.64
N TYR A 175 -11.35 3.84 15.35
CA TYR A 175 -11.72 5.05 14.63
C TYR A 175 -13.22 5.03 14.39
N GLU A 176 -13.94 6.04 14.87
CA GLU A 176 -15.33 6.27 14.47
C GLU A 176 -15.35 6.88 13.06
N ILE A 177 -16.17 6.31 12.21
CA ILE A 177 -16.39 6.79 10.84
C ILE A 177 -17.17 8.10 10.91
N LEU A 178 -16.57 9.16 10.37
CA LEU A 178 -17.18 10.50 10.36
C LEU A 178 -17.97 10.83 9.07
N SER A 179 -18.10 9.88 8.13
CA SER A 179 -18.96 10.08 6.96
C SER A 179 -19.55 8.77 6.43
N ASP A 180 -20.76 8.85 5.89
CA ASP A 180 -21.53 7.71 5.34
C ASP A 180 -20.92 7.09 4.06
N ASP A 181 -19.84 7.69 3.51
CA ASP A 181 -19.24 7.29 2.25
C ASP A 181 -17.96 6.45 2.40
N ILE A 182 -17.43 6.31 3.61
CA ILE A 182 -16.23 5.51 3.90
C ILE A 182 -16.61 4.33 4.77
N LEU A 183 -16.57 3.14 4.21
CA LEU A 183 -16.70 1.89 4.95
C LEU A 183 -15.33 1.48 5.48
N LEU A 184 -15.01 1.82 6.73
CA LEU A 184 -13.91 1.20 7.46
C LEU A 184 -14.40 -0.13 8.03
N ILE A 185 -13.86 -1.23 7.54
CA ILE A 185 -14.11 -2.55 8.11
C ILE A 185 -13.06 -2.76 9.19
N ASP A 186 -13.51 -2.74 10.45
CA ASP A 186 -12.68 -3.07 11.61
C ASP A 186 -12.59 -4.60 11.74
N PHE A 187 -11.44 -5.17 11.42
CA PHE A 187 -11.11 -6.58 11.64
C PHE A 187 -10.18 -6.73 12.85
N MET A 188 -10.60 -6.26 14.02
CA MET A 188 -9.91 -6.59 15.26
C MET A 188 -10.44 -7.91 15.82
N SER A 189 -9.76 -9.02 15.53
CA SER A 189 -9.77 -10.13 16.47
C SER A 189 -8.63 -9.91 17.46
N GLU A 190 -8.91 -9.91 18.75
CA GLU A 190 -7.93 -9.78 19.83
C GLU A 190 -6.89 -10.93 19.86
N ASP A 191 -6.94 -11.86 18.93
CA ASP A 191 -6.16 -13.10 18.93
C ASP A 191 -4.88 -13.05 18.07
N MET A 192 -4.53 -11.94 17.41
CA MET A 192 -3.30 -11.84 16.58
C MET A 192 -2.12 -11.17 17.26
N CYS A 193 -2.16 -10.95 18.56
CA CYS A 193 -1.02 -10.50 19.37
C CYS A 193 -0.49 -11.61 20.30
N ARG A 194 -0.09 -12.75 19.73
CA ARG A 194 0.73 -13.72 20.47
C ARG A 194 1.89 -14.20 19.60
#